data_9b4a58554acdd380db6f9b0fc808fcbf
#
_entry.id   9b4a58554acdd380db6f9b0fc808fcbf
#
_cell.length_a   1.000
_cell.length_b   1.000
_cell.length_c   1.000
_cell.angle_alpha   90.00
_cell.angle_beta   90.00
_cell.angle_gamma   90.00
#
_symmetry.space_group_name_H-M   'P 1'
#
loop_
_entity.id
_entity.type
_entity.pdbx_description
1 polymer ?
#
loop_
_entity_poly.entity_id
_entity_poly.type
_entity_poly.pdbx_seq_one_letter_code
_entity_poly.pdbx_strand_id
1 'polypeptide(L)'
;YIDAYNNQLQYMLPSKAAPTKAQAVNNAVDKNTDTNSLEYAIENGLKNDGARITKEMLQTMDSMEIINAHLIPALDKAGSEFETGKIFLPQLIMAADVAQAAFAVIKEVISKNNSESVSKGKIVLATVKGDVHDIGKNIVKVLLENYGYTVIDLGKDVDYQKVVDAVIEHDVKLVGLSALM
;
A
#
# COMPACT_ATOMS: atom_id res chain seq x y z
N TYR A 1 3.66 32.83 2.06
CA TYR A 1 2.94 31.56 2.18
C TYR A 1 3.73 30.54 3.00
N ILE A 2 5.06 30.46 2.87
CA ILE A 2 5.93 29.52 3.60
C ILE A 2 6.00 29.90 5.10
N ASP A 3 6.00 31.15 5.44
CA ASP A 3 6.08 31.64 6.84
C ASP A 3 4.79 31.39 7.62
N ALA A 4 3.63 31.38 6.96
CA ALA A 4 2.35 31.03 7.58
C ALA A 4 2.25 29.53 7.91
N TYR A 5 2.86 28.67 7.08
CA TYR A 5 2.89 27.23 7.27
C TYR A 5 3.82 26.83 8.43
N ASN A 6 4.98 27.46 8.52
CA ASN A 6 5.94 27.22 9.60
C ASN A 6 5.40 27.68 10.97
N ASN A 7 4.57 28.73 11.00
CA ASN A 7 3.96 29.22 12.23
C ASN A 7 2.86 28.27 12.76
N GLN A 8 2.13 27.57 11.88
CA GLN A 8 1.15 26.54 12.30
C GLN A 8 1.81 25.30 12.87
N LEU A 9 2.97 24.88 12.36
CA LEU A 9 3.73 23.74 12.87
C LEU A 9 4.24 23.96 14.31
N GLN A 10 4.51 25.21 14.70
CA GLN A 10 5.02 25.53 16.04
C GLN A 10 3.98 25.33 17.14
N TYR A 11 2.70 25.38 16.81
CA TYR A 11 1.60 25.12 17.75
C TYR A 11 1.20 23.63 17.83
N MET A 12 1.72 22.78 16.94
CA MET A 12 1.45 21.34 16.92
C MET A 12 2.51 20.48 17.62
N LEU A 13 3.63 21.09 18.02
CA LEU A 13 4.65 20.37 18.79
C LEU A 13 4.32 20.48 20.29
N PRO A 14 4.18 19.36 21.02
CA PRO A 14 4.01 19.44 22.46
C PRO A 14 5.26 20.06 23.10
N SER A 15 5.06 21.10 23.91
CA SER A 15 6.12 21.73 24.68
C SER A 15 6.84 20.66 25.52
N LYS A 16 8.18 20.72 25.58
CA LYS A 16 9.01 19.90 26.46
C LYS A 16 8.51 19.97 27.90
N ALA A 17 7.66 19.03 28.30
CA ALA A 17 7.39 18.71 29.68
C ALA A 17 8.12 17.41 30.01
N ALA A 18 8.72 17.38 31.21
CA ALA A 18 9.52 16.29 31.76
C ALA A 18 8.81 14.92 31.71
N PRO A 19 9.54 13.80 31.80
CA PRO A 19 8.98 12.46 31.60
C PRO A 19 8.03 12.12 32.72
N THR A 20 6.74 12.30 32.47
CA THR A 20 5.68 11.69 33.28
C THR A 20 5.47 10.27 32.79
N LYS A 21 5.51 9.33 33.71
CA LYS A 21 5.29 7.89 33.54
C LYS A 21 4.29 7.61 32.43
N ALA A 22 4.74 6.82 31.44
CA ALA A 22 3.86 6.21 30.47
C ALA A 22 2.70 5.51 31.22
N GLN A 23 1.52 6.10 31.16
CA GLN A 23 0.29 5.36 31.44
C GLN A 23 0.12 4.41 30.24
N ALA A 24 0.43 3.14 30.51
CA ALA A 24 0.02 2.05 29.67
C ALA A 24 -1.51 2.17 29.51
N VAL A 25 -1.95 2.56 28.33
CA VAL A 25 -3.33 2.36 27.91
C VAL A 25 -3.48 0.85 27.79
N ASN A 26 -4.00 0.23 28.85
CA ASN A 26 -4.48 -1.14 28.84
C ASN A 26 -5.72 -1.18 27.91
N ASN A 27 -5.50 -1.17 26.59
CA ASN A 27 -6.45 -1.74 25.68
C ASN A 27 -6.48 -3.23 26.00
N ALA A 28 -7.64 -3.72 26.40
CA ALA A 28 -7.89 -5.14 26.61
C ALA A 28 -7.44 -5.86 25.32
N VAL A 29 -6.27 -6.48 25.39
CA VAL A 29 -5.77 -7.37 24.34
C VAL A 29 -6.75 -8.53 24.34
N ASP A 30 -7.56 -8.61 23.31
CA ASP A 30 -8.38 -9.76 23.03
C ASP A 30 -7.41 -10.96 22.97
N LYS A 31 -7.59 -11.91 23.88
CA LYS A 31 -6.62 -12.99 24.17
C LYS A 31 -6.40 -13.96 22.99
N ASN A 32 -6.90 -13.63 21.81
CA ASN A 32 -6.81 -14.42 20.59
C ASN A 32 -6.14 -13.68 19.41
N THR A 33 -5.53 -12.51 19.65
CA THR A 33 -4.87 -11.78 18.58
C THR A 33 -3.50 -12.42 18.31
N ASP A 34 -3.35 -13.05 17.15
CA ASP A 34 -2.05 -13.55 16.70
C ASP A 34 -1.14 -12.36 16.39
N THR A 35 -0.26 -12.03 17.32
CA THR A 35 0.69 -10.91 17.21
C THR A 35 1.74 -11.12 16.13
N ASN A 36 1.82 -12.32 15.54
CA ASN A 36 2.68 -12.67 14.41
C ASN A 36 1.90 -12.79 13.10
N SER A 37 0.74 -12.15 12.99
CA SER A 37 -0.03 -12.10 11.74
C SER A 37 0.29 -10.84 10.92
N LEU A 38 0.07 -10.91 9.61
CA LEU A 38 0.25 -9.79 8.70
C LEU A 38 -0.76 -8.67 8.99
N GLU A 39 -1.99 -9.02 9.35
CA GLU A 39 -3.03 -8.10 9.75
C GLU A 39 -2.62 -7.30 10.98
N TYR A 40 -2.10 -7.98 12.01
CA TYR A 40 -1.59 -7.32 13.21
C TYR A 40 -0.45 -6.35 12.89
N ALA A 41 0.47 -6.74 12.01
CA ALA A 41 1.57 -5.88 11.58
C ALA A 41 1.05 -4.62 10.87
N ILE A 42 0.02 -4.75 10.01
CA ILE A 42 -0.61 -3.62 9.30
C ILE A 42 -1.33 -2.69 10.30
N GLU A 43 -2.14 -3.24 11.18
CA GLU A 43 -2.90 -2.46 12.18
C GLU A 43 -1.98 -1.67 13.13
N ASN A 44 -0.81 -2.21 13.45
CA ASN A 44 0.14 -1.61 14.38
C ASN A 44 1.31 -0.87 13.70
N GLY A 45 1.32 -0.79 12.37
CA GLY A 45 2.35 -0.07 11.62
C GLY A 45 3.75 -0.71 11.69
N LEU A 46 3.83 -2.04 11.87
CA LEU A 46 5.07 -2.78 12.06
C LEU A 46 5.69 -3.17 10.72
N LYS A 47 6.30 -2.22 10.02
CA LYS A 47 6.78 -2.35 8.64
C LYS A 47 7.75 -3.52 8.45
N ASN A 48 8.72 -3.68 9.34
CA ASN A 48 9.73 -4.73 9.24
C ASN A 48 9.12 -6.12 9.48
N ASP A 49 8.19 -6.21 10.43
CA ASP A 49 7.47 -7.46 10.71
C ASP A 49 6.54 -7.81 9.56
N GLY A 50 5.84 -6.85 8.97
CA GLY A 50 5.00 -7.08 7.80
C GLY A 50 5.79 -7.69 6.63
N ALA A 51 6.96 -7.15 6.31
CA ALA A 51 7.84 -7.70 5.28
C ALA A 51 8.37 -9.11 5.64
N ARG A 52 8.77 -9.33 6.90
CA ARG A 52 9.24 -10.62 7.39
C ARG A 52 8.15 -11.69 7.33
N ILE A 53 6.99 -11.38 7.89
CA ILE A 53 5.83 -12.30 7.93
C ILE A 53 5.40 -12.65 6.50
N THR A 54 5.31 -11.67 5.60
CA THR A 54 4.98 -11.93 4.19
C THR A 54 5.98 -12.88 3.54
N LYS A 55 7.27 -12.73 3.82
CA LYS A 55 8.31 -13.64 3.31
C LYS A 55 8.17 -15.06 3.86
N GLU A 56 7.76 -15.21 5.11
CA GLU A 56 7.48 -16.51 5.74
C GLU A 56 6.22 -17.14 5.12
N MET A 57 5.15 -16.37 4.95
CA MET A 57 3.90 -16.83 4.32
C MET A 57 4.12 -17.33 2.89
N LEU A 58 4.98 -16.67 2.11
CA LEU A 58 5.32 -17.08 0.74
C LEU A 58 6.04 -18.43 0.63
N GLN A 59 6.45 -19.03 1.74
CA GLN A 59 7.01 -20.39 1.75
C GLN A 59 5.92 -21.46 1.70
N THR A 60 4.70 -21.14 2.13
CA THR A 60 3.58 -22.09 2.29
C THR A 60 2.31 -21.66 1.58
N MET A 61 2.20 -20.40 1.20
CA MET A 61 1.02 -19.78 0.59
C MET A 61 1.35 -19.17 -0.77
N ASP A 62 0.38 -19.19 -1.67
CA ASP A 62 0.48 -18.48 -2.95
C ASP A 62 0.41 -16.95 -2.75
N SER A 63 1.13 -16.23 -3.61
CA SER A 63 1.18 -14.77 -3.60
C SER A 63 -0.21 -14.12 -3.70
N MET A 64 -1.11 -14.71 -4.49
CA MET A 64 -2.47 -14.23 -4.66
C MET A 64 -3.34 -14.48 -3.44
N GLU A 65 -3.14 -15.59 -2.77
CA GLU A 65 -3.82 -15.91 -1.52
C GLU A 65 -3.45 -14.90 -0.43
N ILE A 66 -2.16 -14.56 -0.29
CA ILE A 66 -1.69 -13.55 0.67
C ILE A 66 -2.34 -12.19 0.37
N ILE A 67 -2.41 -11.78 -0.90
CA ILE A 67 -3.02 -10.50 -1.27
C ILE A 67 -4.52 -10.50 -0.94
N ASN A 68 -5.27 -11.51 -1.38
CA ASN A 68 -6.73 -11.51 -1.28
C ASN A 68 -7.24 -11.83 0.12
N ALA A 69 -6.58 -12.73 0.85
CA ALA A 69 -7.04 -13.19 2.16
C ALA A 69 -6.50 -12.34 3.32
N HIS A 70 -5.35 -11.66 3.15
CA HIS A 70 -4.67 -10.97 4.25
C HIS A 70 -4.49 -9.47 3.98
N LEU A 71 -3.87 -9.06 2.85
CA LEU A 71 -3.54 -7.66 2.60
C LEU A 71 -4.76 -6.80 2.32
N ILE A 72 -5.64 -7.21 1.40
CA ILE A 72 -6.83 -6.43 1.03
C ILE A 72 -7.76 -6.27 2.23
N PRO A 73 -8.14 -7.33 2.97
CA PRO A 73 -9.02 -7.18 4.13
C PRO A 73 -8.42 -6.30 5.25
N ALA A 74 -7.11 -6.37 5.49
CA ALA A 74 -6.46 -5.53 6.48
C ALA A 74 -6.46 -4.04 6.09
N LEU A 75 -6.24 -3.73 4.81
CA LEU A 75 -6.32 -2.36 4.29
C LEU A 75 -7.75 -1.82 4.31
N ASP A 76 -8.74 -2.63 3.93
CA ASP A 76 -10.17 -2.27 4.00
C ASP A 76 -10.58 -1.97 5.44
N LYS A 77 -10.13 -2.79 6.41
CA LYS A 77 -10.35 -2.54 7.83
C LYS A 77 -9.75 -1.22 8.27
N ALA A 78 -8.48 -0.95 7.94
CA ALA A 78 -7.82 0.30 8.28
C ALA A 78 -8.54 1.52 7.67
N GLY A 79 -8.97 1.43 6.41
CA GLY A 79 -9.77 2.46 5.73
C GLY A 79 -11.09 2.72 6.46
N SER A 80 -11.85 1.68 6.77
CA SER A 80 -13.13 1.78 7.50
C SER A 80 -12.96 2.34 8.93
N GLU A 81 -11.89 1.97 9.62
CA GLU A 81 -11.58 2.50 10.94
C GLU A 81 -11.19 3.98 10.91
N PHE A 82 -10.52 4.41 9.84
CA PHE A 82 -10.24 5.82 9.61
C PHE A 82 -11.53 6.61 9.31
N GLU A 83 -12.39 6.12 8.43
CA GLU A 83 -13.69 6.75 8.11
C GLU A 83 -14.58 6.89 9.34
N THR A 84 -14.56 5.90 10.22
CA THR A 84 -15.34 5.92 11.48
C THR A 84 -14.65 6.69 12.62
N GLY A 85 -13.46 7.24 12.39
CA GLY A 85 -12.70 8.01 13.38
C GLY A 85 -12.07 7.17 14.50
N LYS A 86 -11.96 5.85 14.34
CA LYS A 86 -11.30 4.96 15.31
C LYS A 86 -9.78 5.08 15.25
N ILE A 87 -9.25 5.29 14.06
CA ILE A 87 -7.83 5.59 13.85
C ILE A 87 -7.66 6.96 13.18
N PHE A 88 -6.48 7.56 13.33
CA PHE A 88 -6.14 8.85 12.76
C PHE A 88 -5.22 8.70 11.55
N LEU A 89 -5.09 9.77 10.76
CA LEU A 89 -4.30 9.78 9.52
C LEU A 89 -2.87 9.19 9.68
N PRO A 90 -2.10 9.46 10.75
CA PRO A 90 -0.79 8.84 10.91
C PRO A 90 -0.83 7.32 10.96
N GLN A 91 -1.84 6.74 11.62
CA GLN A 91 -2.01 5.29 11.72
C GLN A 91 -2.39 4.67 10.37
N LEU A 92 -3.26 5.34 9.60
CA LEU A 92 -3.59 4.92 8.24
C LEU A 92 -2.34 4.94 7.32
N ILE A 93 -1.51 5.98 7.42
CA ILE A 93 -0.24 6.07 6.67
C ILE A 93 0.70 4.93 7.07
N MET A 94 0.82 4.62 8.37
CA MET A 94 1.65 3.51 8.85
C MET A 94 1.14 2.16 8.33
N ALA A 95 -0.17 1.93 8.33
CA ALA A 95 -0.77 0.72 7.76
C ALA A 95 -0.46 0.58 6.26
N ALA A 96 -0.57 1.68 5.51
CA ALA A 96 -0.21 1.72 4.10
C ALA A 96 1.29 1.42 3.86
N ASP A 97 2.19 1.93 4.69
CA ASP A 97 3.63 1.68 4.60
C ASP A 97 3.97 0.19 4.84
N VAL A 98 3.28 -0.47 5.77
CA VAL A 98 3.43 -1.92 6.01
C VAL A 98 2.96 -2.71 4.79
N ALA A 99 1.80 -2.37 4.25
CA ALA A 99 1.27 -3.03 3.07
C ALA A 99 2.19 -2.86 1.85
N GLN A 100 2.76 -1.67 1.64
CA GLN A 100 3.76 -1.45 0.59
C GLN A 100 5.00 -2.33 0.77
N ALA A 101 5.49 -2.50 1.99
CA ALA A 101 6.63 -3.38 2.27
C ALA A 101 6.29 -4.85 1.99
N ALA A 102 5.10 -5.31 2.37
CA ALA A 102 4.60 -6.65 2.05
C ALA A 102 4.50 -6.86 0.53
N PHE A 103 3.92 -5.89 -0.20
CA PHE A 103 3.84 -5.94 -1.67
C PHE A 103 5.21 -5.98 -2.35
N ALA A 104 6.21 -5.26 -1.83
CA ALA A 104 7.55 -5.30 -2.39
C ALA A 104 8.15 -6.72 -2.34
N VAL A 105 7.93 -7.44 -1.23
CA VAL A 105 8.35 -8.84 -1.07
C VAL A 105 7.62 -9.77 -2.05
N ILE A 106 6.28 -9.63 -2.15
CA ILE A 106 5.46 -10.43 -3.08
C ILE A 106 5.90 -10.21 -4.53
N LYS A 107 6.09 -8.94 -4.92
CA LYS A 107 6.52 -8.57 -6.26
C LYS A 107 7.87 -9.20 -6.64
N GLU A 108 8.82 -9.25 -5.72
CA GLU A 108 10.11 -9.88 -5.96
C GLU A 108 9.97 -11.38 -6.30
N VAL A 109 9.06 -12.09 -5.60
CA VAL A 109 8.81 -13.51 -5.85
C VAL A 109 8.10 -13.71 -7.20
N ILE A 110 7.06 -12.92 -7.49
CA ILE A 110 6.34 -12.98 -8.78
C ILE A 110 7.28 -12.71 -9.95
N SER A 111 8.15 -11.71 -9.83
CA SER A 111 9.11 -11.35 -10.89
C SER A 111 10.10 -12.48 -11.19
N LYS A 112 10.49 -13.25 -10.18
CA LYS A 112 11.39 -14.40 -10.36
C LYS A 112 10.70 -15.58 -11.04
N ASN A 113 9.40 -15.76 -10.80
CA ASN A 113 8.62 -16.89 -11.33
C ASN A 113 8.14 -16.66 -12.79
N ASN A 114 8.02 -15.41 -13.23
CA ASN A 114 7.46 -15.04 -14.55
C ASN A 114 8.52 -14.90 -15.68
N SER A 115 9.73 -15.37 -15.50
CA SER A 115 10.83 -15.16 -16.45
C SER A 115 10.71 -15.87 -17.82
N GLU A 116 9.68 -16.69 -18.06
CA GLU A 116 9.52 -17.45 -19.32
C GLU A 116 8.10 -17.47 -19.92
N SER A 117 7.13 -16.72 -19.40
CA SER A 117 5.79 -16.75 -19.99
C SER A 117 5.61 -15.72 -21.11
N VAL A 118 5.11 -16.18 -22.25
CA VAL A 118 4.64 -15.28 -23.32
C VAL A 118 3.56 -14.37 -22.75
N SER A 119 3.80 -13.05 -22.80
CA SER A 119 2.86 -12.06 -22.29
C SER A 119 1.48 -12.21 -22.96
N LYS A 120 0.40 -12.21 -22.17
CA LYS A 120 -0.99 -12.21 -22.66
C LYS A 120 -1.39 -10.90 -23.36
N GLY A 121 -0.57 -9.87 -23.22
CA GLY A 121 -0.81 -8.55 -23.76
C GLY A 121 -0.18 -7.46 -22.88
N LYS A 122 -0.25 -6.21 -23.36
CA LYS A 122 0.24 -5.04 -22.65
C LYS A 122 -0.91 -4.21 -22.09
N ILE A 123 -0.73 -3.66 -20.90
CA ILE A 123 -1.69 -2.78 -20.21
C ILE A 123 -0.93 -1.55 -19.70
N VAL A 124 -1.45 -0.36 -19.96
CA VAL A 124 -0.95 0.88 -19.34
C VAL A 124 -1.71 1.12 -18.04
N LEU A 125 -0.98 1.39 -16.97
CA LEU A 125 -1.55 1.83 -15.69
C LEU A 125 -1.01 3.20 -15.29
N ALA A 126 -1.89 4.07 -14.80
CA ALA A 126 -1.52 5.38 -14.26
C ALA A 126 -2.45 5.80 -13.13
N THR A 127 -1.94 6.57 -12.17
CA THR A 127 -2.77 7.39 -11.30
C THR A 127 -2.90 8.77 -11.94
N VAL A 128 -4.12 9.24 -12.09
CA VAL A 128 -4.45 10.47 -12.83
C VAL A 128 -3.78 11.70 -12.22
N LYS A 129 -3.66 12.75 -13.05
CA LYS A 129 -3.10 14.03 -12.62
C LYS A 129 -3.88 14.62 -11.45
N GLY A 130 -3.13 15.09 -10.45
CA GLY A 130 -3.69 15.63 -9.21
C GLY A 130 -3.91 14.59 -8.12
N ASP A 131 -3.78 13.30 -8.43
CA ASP A 131 -3.89 12.22 -7.46
C ASP A 131 -2.52 11.57 -7.18
N VAL A 132 -2.20 11.43 -5.88
CA VAL A 132 -0.94 10.83 -5.39
C VAL A 132 -1.16 9.44 -4.78
N HIS A 133 -2.41 8.97 -4.71
CA HIS A 133 -2.75 7.69 -4.13
C HIS A 133 -2.50 6.55 -5.13
N ASP A 134 -1.44 5.81 -4.94
CA ASP A 134 -1.02 4.77 -5.90
C ASP A 134 -1.05 3.34 -5.35
N ILE A 135 -1.44 3.15 -4.09
CA ILE A 135 -1.49 1.82 -3.47
C ILE A 135 -2.42 0.90 -4.24
N GLY A 136 -3.66 1.33 -4.50
CA GLY A 136 -4.63 0.55 -5.26
C GLY A 136 -4.14 0.20 -6.66
N LYS A 137 -3.53 1.15 -7.38
CA LYS A 137 -2.91 0.93 -8.69
C LYS A 137 -1.79 -0.11 -8.61
N ASN A 138 -0.95 -0.03 -7.58
CA ASN A 138 0.17 -0.97 -7.41
C ASN A 138 -0.32 -2.40 -7.10
N ILE A 139 -1.42 -2.55 -6.37
CA ILE A 139 -2.09 -3.84 -6.16
C ILE A 139 -2.55 -4.41 -7.50
N VAL A 140 -3.31 -3.63 -8.27
CA VAL A 140 -3.82 -4.05 -9.60
C VAL A 140 -2.67 -4.40 -10.54
N LYS A 141 -1.56 -3.65 -10.52
CA LYS A 141 -0.36 -3.96 -11.28
C LYS A 141 0.16 -5.36 -10.97
N VAL A 142 0.39 -5.66 -9.68
CA VAL A 142 0.91 -6.96 -9.25
C VAL A 142 -0.04 -8.09 -9.67
N LEU A 143 -1.35 -7.90 -9.56
CA LEU A 143 -2.36 -8.86 -9.99
C LEU A 143 -2.26 -9.12 -11.50
N LEU A 144 -2.20 -8.07 -12.32
CA LEU A 144 -2.11 -8.21 -13.77
C LEU A 144 -0.79 -8.87 -14.22
N GLU A 145 0.34 -8.51 -13.60
CA GLU A 145 1.63 -9.14 -13.85
C GLU A 145 1.58 -10.64 -13.49
N ASN A 146 0.92 -11.01 -12.40
CA ASN A 146 0.72 -12.41 -12.01
C ASN A 146 -0.16 -13.19 -12.99
N TYR A 147 -1.16 -12.53 -13.58
CA TYR A 147 -1.98 -13.13 -14.65
C TYR A 147 -1.28 -13.21 -16.00
N GLY A 148 -0.02 -12.77 -16.10
CA GLY A 148 0.80 -12.87 -17.30
C GLY A 148 0.66 -11.70 -18.28
N TYR A 149 0.18 -10.54 -17.80
CA TYR A 149 0.18 -9.31 -18.58
C TYR A 149 1.49 -8.52 -18.38
N THR A 150 1.93 -7.83 -19.42
CA THR A 150 3.01 -6.84 -19.31
C THR A 150 2.41 -5.50 -18.92
N VAL A 151 2.71 -5.01 -17.72
CA VAL A 151 2.17 -3.73 -17.22
C VAL A 151 3.17 -2.61 -17.44
N ILE A 152 2.73 -1.58 -18.17
CA ILE A 152 3.45 -0.31 -18.37
C ILE A 152 2.90 0.67 -17.34
N ASP A 153 3.62 0.82 -16.24
CA ASP A 153 3.23 1.67 -15.12
C ASP A 153 3.83 3.07 -15.28
N LEU A 154 2.99 4.05 -15.51
CA LEU A 154 3.40 5.45 -15.68
C LEU A 154 3.57 6.19 -14.34
N GLY A 155 3.23 5.54 -13.22
CA GLY A 155 3.33 6.13 -11.89
C GLY A 155 2.09 6.90 -11.47
N LYS A 156 2.28 7.93 -10.66
CA LYS A 156 1.24 8.79 -10.09
C LYS A 156 1.35 10.23 -10.60
N ASP A 157 0.28 11.00 -10.42
CA ASP A 157 0.18 12.40 -10.89
C ASP A 157 0.49 12.52 -12.39
N VAL A 158 -0.09 11.62 -13.19
CA VAL A 158 0.24 11.47 -14.62
C VAL A 158 -0.69 12.33 -15.47
N ASP A 159 -0.11 13.20 -16.29
CA ASP A 159 -0.84 13.98 -17.28
C ASP A 159 -1.46 13.05 -18.34
N TYR A 160 -2.68 13.38 -18.79
CA TYR A 160 -3.41 12.57 -19.77
C TYR A 160 -2.62 12.38 -21.08
N GLN A 161 -1.83 13.37 -21.49
CA GLN A 161 -1.04 13.27 -22.71
C GLN A 161 0.01 12.17 -22.62
N LYS A 162 0.66 12.01 -21.46
CA LYS A 162 1.60 10.90 -21.23
C LYS A 162 0.94 9.53 -21.34
N VAL A 163 -0.32 9.43 -20.91
CA VAL A 163 -1.09 8.19 -21.06
C VAL A 163 -1.34 7.90 -22.53
N VAL A 164 -1.78 8.91 -23.30
CA VAL A 164 -2.02 8.78 -24.75
C VAL A 164 -0.73 8.40 -25.49
N ASP A 165 0.37 9.08 -25.17
CA ASP A 165 1.66 8.82 -25.81
C ASP A 165 2.13 7.38 -25.54
N ALA A 166 2.00 6.88 -24.31
CA ALA A 166 2.34 5.51 -23.94
C ALA A 166 1.46 4.46 -24.64
N VAL A 167 0.17 4.74 -24.81
CA VAL A 167 -0.76 3.87 -25.54
C VAL A 167 -0.32 3.73 -27.00
N ILE A 168 0.05 4.84 -27.65
CA ILE A 168 0.50 4.87 -29.04
C ILE A 168 1.86 4.19 -29.18
N GLU A 169 2.84 4.56 -28.33
CA GLU A 169 4.21 4.04 -28.38
C GLU A 169 4.27 2.52 -28.20
N HIS A 170 3.46 1.99 -27.30
CA HIS A 170 3.49 0.57 -26.96
C HIS A 170 2.41 -0.28 -27.63
N ASP A 171 1.58 0.32 -28.49
CA ASP A 171 0.40 -0.32 -29.14
C ASP A 171 -0.48 -1.06 -28.13
N VAL A 172 -0.93 -0.33 -27.09
CA VAL A 172 -1.69 -0.90 -25.98
C VAL A 172 -3.19 -0.71 -26.23
N LYS A 173 -3.98 -1.75 -25.97
CA LYS A 173 -5.43 -1.75 -26.15
C LYS A 173 -6.23 -1.56 -24.85
N LEU A 174 -5.59 -1.64 -23.71
CA LEU A 174 -6.23 -1.54 -22.40
C LEU A 174 -5.46 -0.58 -21.49
N VAL A 175 -6.17 0.37 -20.93
CA VAL A 175 -5.64 1.36 -19.99
C VAL A 175 -6.42 1.28 -18.68
N GLY A 176 -5.70 1.20 -17.57
CA GLY A 176 -6.26 1.34 -16.22
C GLY A 176 -5.87 2.68 -15.62
N LEU A 177 -6.85 3.44 -15.17
CA LEU A 177 -6.65 4.72 -14.50
C LEU A 177 -7.15 4.64 -13.06
N SER A 178 -6.30 5.01 -12.12
CA SER A 178 -6.65 5.15 -10.70
C SER A 178 -6.94 6.61 -10.40
N ALA A 179 -8.06 6.86 -9.73
CA ALA A 179 -8.45 8.16 -9.22
C ALA A 179 -9.16 7.97 -7.87
N LEU A 180 -8.64 8.62 -6.85
CA LEU A 180 -9.29 8.74 -5.54
C LEU A 180 -9.62 10.22 -5.34
N MET A 181 -10.88 10.57 -5.46
CA MET A 181 -11.37 11.95 -5.27
C MET A 181 -12.08 12.10 -3.94
#